data_85c18d2c0cf56c15fcddb2ae7032be6a
#
_entry.id   85c18d2c0cf56c15fcddb2ae7032be6a
#
_cell.length_a   1.000
_cell.length_b   1.000
_cell.length_c   1.000
_cell.angle_alpha   90.00
_cell.angle_beta   90.00
_cell.angle_gamma   90.00
#
_symmetry.space_group_name_H-M   'P 1'
#
loop_
_entity.id
_entity.type
_entity.pdbx_description
1 polymer ?
#
loop_
_entity_poly.entity_id
_entity_poly.type
_entity_poly.pdbx_seq_one_letter_code
_entity_poly.pdbx_strand_id
1 'polypeptide(L)'
;MRHRVKGRKLSRTASHRKATLASLATSLLKHKRIKTTLAKAKETKVFAEKLITKAKKGDLHSQKQIMEVLKDKEIVKELFSDIVPKIGDRPGGYTRVVKLGNRLGDAAPLAIIELVDYNDIITAKATEHKEEKKAKVKQKKEAEEKEQIEEANFVEEASEKPGK
;
A
#
# COMPACT_ATOMS: atom_id res chain seq x y z
N MET A 1 4.68 26.37 -24.41
CA MET A 1 4.94 25.72 -23.11
C MET A 1 3.67 25.03 -22.60
N ARG A 2 3.78 23.84 -22.00
CA ARG A 2 2.64 23.14 -21.38
C ARG A 2 2.68 23.34 -19.86
N HIS A 3 1.85 24.23 -19.35
CA HIS A 3 1.71 24.44 -17.92
C HIS A 3 0.66 23.50 -17.31
N ARG A 4 0.89 23.03 -16.07
CA ARG A 4 -0.05 22.21 -15.26
C ARG A 4 -0.55 20.89 -15.90
N VAL A 5 0.17 20.33 -16.88
CA VAL A 5 -0.19 19.03 -17.46
C VAL A 5 0.25 17.91 -16.52
N LYS A 6 -0.72 17.27 -15.86
CA LYS A 6 -0.48 16.12 -14.97
C LYS A 6 -0.52 14.79 -15.75
N GLY A 7 0.35 13.86 -15.36
CA GLY A 7 0.40 12.51 -15.93
C GLY A 7 1.19 12.39 -17.25
N ARG A 8 1.47 11.15 -17.63
CA ARG A 8 2.24 10.81 -18.85
C ARG A 8 1.27 10.50 -19.99
N LYS A 9 1.58 10.99 -21.18
CA LYS A 9 0.78 10.67 -22.38
C LYS A 9 1.04 9.25 -22.91
N LEU A 10 2.20 8.66 -22.61
CA LEU A 10 2.63 7.34 -23.07
C LEU A 10 2.66 7.21 -24.61
N SER A 11 2.91 8.33 -25.32
CA SER A 11 2.87 8.43 -26.78
C SER A 11 1.57 7.90 -27.39
N ARG A 12 0.42 8.18 -26.72
CA ARG A 12 -0.92 7.69 -27.10
C ARG A 12 -1.93 8.82 -27.17
N THR A 13 -2.96 8.63 -27.99
CA THR A 13 -4.17 9.47 -27.96
C THR A 13 -4.90 9.30 -26.62
N ALA A 14 -5.80 10.21 -26.28
CA ALA A 14 -6.50 10.17 -24.99
C ALA A 14 -7.33 8.88 -24.82
N SER A 15 -8.06 8.46 -25.85
CA SER A 15 -8.86 7.23 -25.84
C SER A 15 -8.00 5.97 -25.72
N HIS A 16 -6.94 5.85 -26.51
CA HIS A 16 -5.99 4.74 -26.46
C HIS A 16 -5.28 4.66 -25.10
N ARG A 17 -4.91 5.80 -24.50
CA ARG A 17 -4.31 5.84 -23.15
C ARG A 17 -5.29 5.35 -22.10
N LYS A 18 -6.55 5.81 -22.13
CA LYS A 18 -7.61 5.37 -21.19
C LYS A 18 -7.80 3.85 -21.29
N ALA A 19 -7.91 3.30 -22.50
CA ALA A 19 -8.04 1.86 -22.72
C ALA A 19 -6.81 1.08 -22.25
N THR A 20 -5.59 1.57 -22.52
CA THR A 20 -4.35 0.92 -22.05
C THR A 20 -4.27 0.87 -20.52
N LEU A 21 -4.62 1.96 -19.83
CA LEU A 21 -4.59 2.00 -18.37
C LEU A 21 -5.70 1.13 -17.75
N ALA A 22 -6.88 1.09 -18.37
CA ALA A 22 -7.96 0.19 -17.97
C ALA A 22 -7.51 -1.28 -18.08
N SER A 23 -6.97 -1.69 -19.23
CA SER A 23 -6.47 -3.05 -19.45
C SER A 23 -5.34 -3.44 -18.48
N LEU A 24 -4.40 -2.53 -18.21
CA LEU A 24 -3.33 -2.78 -17.23
C LEU A 24 -3.88 -2.90 -15.80
N ALA A 25 -4.88 -2.07 -15.42
CA ALA A 25 -5.52 -2.17 -14.12
C ALA A 25 -6.31 -3.48 -13.98
N THR A 26 -7.07 -3.87 -15.00
CA THR A 26 -7.75 -5.17 -15.09
C THR A 26 -6.78 -6.32 -14.88
N SER A 27 -5.66 -6.33 -15.61
CA SER A 27 -4.61 -7.35 -15.46
C SER A 27 -3.96 -7.33 -14.07
N LEU A 28 -3.75 -6.15 -13.47
CA LEU A 28 -3.19 -6.03 -12.13
C LEU A 28 -4.14 -6.60 -11.07
N LEU A 29 -5.42 -6.30 -11.15
CA LEU A 29 -6.43 -6.82 -10.22
C LEU A 29 -6.57 -8.34 -10.35
N LYS A 30 -6.55 -8.87 -11.59
CA LYS A 30 -6.64 -10.31 -11.86
C LYS A 30 -5.42 -11.09 -11.36
N HIS A 31 -4.23 -10.64 -11.72
CA HIS A 31 -2.98 -11.36 -11.43
C HIS A 31 -2.26 -10.89 -10.16
N LYS A 32 -2.78 -9.83 -9.48
CA LYS A 32 -2.19 -9.22 -8.27
C LYS A 32 -0.79 -8.62 -8.50
N ARG A 33 -0.09 -9.05 -9.54
CA ARG A 33 1.28 -8.65 -9.90
C ARG A 33 1.48 -8.75 -11.42
N ILE A 34 1.97 -7.66 -12.04
CA ILE A 34 2.28 -7.63 -13.47
C ILE A 34 3.63 -6.97 -13.75
N LYS A 35 4.32 -7.43 -14.80
CA LYS A 35 5.57 -6.85 -15.31
C LYS A 35 5.27 -5.94 -16.51
N THR A 36 5.76 -4.70 -16.49
CA THR A 36 5.58 -3.73 -17.58
C THR A 36 6.71 -2.70 -17.59
N THR A 37 6.66 -1.72 -18.50
CA THR A 37 7.64 -0.62 -18.46
C THR A 37 7.39 0.33 -17.30
N LEU A 38 8.45 0.91 -16.75
CA LEU A 38 8.38 1.80 -15.58
C LEU A 38 7.40 2.98 -15.78
N ALA A 39 7.34 3.54 -17.01
CA ALA A 39 6.42 4.63 -17.31
C ALA A 39 4.95 4.18 -17.21
N LYS A 40 4.61 3.01 -17.78
CA LYS A 40 3.27 2.41 -17.68
C LYS A 40 2.93 2.05 -16.24
N ALA A 41 3.86 1.41 -15.51
CA ALA A 41 3.65 1.03 -14.11
C ALA A 41 3.30 2.24 -13.23
N LYS A 42 4.03 3.36 -13.37
CA LYS A 42 3.74 4.58 -12.60
C LYS A 42 2.36 5.17 -12.88
N GLU A 43 1.92 5.19 -14.13
CA GLU A 43 0.58 5.69 -14.48
C GLU A 43 -0.52 4.72 -14.05
N THR A 44 -0.28 3.41 -14.22
CA THR A 44 -1.21 2.36 -13.75
C THR A 44 -1.38 2.41 -12.23
N LYS A 45 -0.31 2.69 -11.47
CA LYS A 45 -0.37 2.89 -10.03
C LYS A 45 -1.44 3.92 -9.65
N VAL A 46 -1.32 5.12 -10.18
CA VAL A 46 -2.25 6.22 -9.88
C VAL A 46 -3.69 5.89 -10.32
N PHE A 47 -3.83 5.20 -11.45
CA PHE A 47 -5.13 4.81 -11.99
C PHE A 47 -5.81 3.72 -11.13
N ALA A 48 -5.07 2.65 -10.78
CA ALA A 48 -5.56 1.55 -9.96
C ALA A 48 -5.90 1.99 -8.53
N GLU A 49 -5.07 2.82 -7.91
CA GLU A 49 -5.32 3.34 -6.56
C GLU A 49 -6.63 4.14 -6.48
N LYS A 50 -6.95 4.92 -7.52
CA LYS A 50 -8.24 5.62 -7.59
C LYS A 50 -9.43 4.66 -7.67
N LEU A 51 -9.29 3.54 -8.40
CA LEU A 51 -10.34 2.53 -8.50
C LEU A 51 -10.53 1.80 -7.16
N ILE A 52 -9.45 1.43 -6.49
CA ILE A 52 -9.48 0.77 -5.19
C ILE A 52 -10.09 1.70 -4.12
N THR A 53 -9.71 2.98 -4.09
CA THR A 53 -10.31 3.96 -3.17
C THR A 53 -11.81 4.13 -3.40
N LYS A 54 -12.27 4.09 -4.67
CA LYS A 54 -13.71 4.09 -4.97
C LYS A 54 -14.38 2.79 -4.51
N ALA A 55 -13.73 1.63 -4.72
CA ALA A 55 -14.27 0.34 -4.32
C ALA A 55 -14.45 0.24 -2.80
N LYS A 56 -13.56 0.83 -2.00
CA LYS A 56 -13.67 0.88 -0.53
C LYS A 56 -14.93 1.57 -0.02
N LYS A 57 -15.57 2.42 -0.82
CA LYS A 57 -16.85 3.06 -0.42
C LYS A 57 -18.01 2.06 -0.35
N GLY A 58 -17.96 0.96 -1.13
CA GLY A 58 -18.93 -0.13 -1.09
C GLY A 58 -20.29 0.14 -1.73
N ASP A 59 -20.58 1.37 -2.17
CA ASP A 59 -21.88 1.75 -2.71
C ASP A 59 -22.09 1.26 -4.15
N LEU A 60 -23.36 1.00 -4.51
CA LEU A 60 -23.76 0.60 -5.86
C LEU A 60 -23.32 1.60 -6.94
N HIS A 61 -23.29 2.88 -6.61
CA HIS A 61 -22.83 3.91 -7.53
C HIS A 61 -21.34 3.72 -7.87
N SER A 62 -20.51 3.47 -6.86
CA SER A 62 -19.08 3.18 -7.06
C SER A 62 -18.88 1.90 -7.86
N GLN A 63 -19.69 0.85 -7.65
CA GLN A 63 -19.65 -0.37 -8.46
C GLN A 63 -19.94 -0.10 -9.93
N LYS A 64 -21.00 0.65 -10.25
CA LYS A 64 -21.34 1.04 -11.63
C LYS A 64 -20.21 1.81 -12.30
N GLN A 65 -19.62 2.80 -11.61
CA GLN A 65 -18.49 3.58 -12.13
C GLN A 65 -17.25 2.72 -12.40
N ILE A 66 -16.95 1.75 -11.54
CA ILE A 66 -15.81 0.86 -11.70
C ILE A 66 -16.07 -0.10 -12.87
N MET A 67 -17.28 -0.62 -12.99
CA MET A 67 -17.71 -1.48 -14.09
C MET A 67 -17.60 -0.76 -15.45
N GLU A 68 -17.97 0.51 -15.53
CA GLU A 68 -17.83 1.32 -16.75
C GLU A 68 -16.37 1.44 -17.20
N VAL A 69 -15.43 1.45 -16.24
CA VAL A 69 -14.00 1.60 -16.51
C VAL A 69 -13.34 0.27 -16.86
N LEU A 70 -13.57 -0.78 -16.05
CA LEU A 70 -12.90 -2.09 -16.19
C LEU A 70 -13.58 -2.98 -17.23
N LYS A 71 -14.91 -2.85 -17.41
CA LYS A 71 -15.76 -3.63 -18.35
C LYS A 71 -15.73 -5.15 -18.16
N ASP A 72 -15.18 -5.63 -17.06
CA ASP A 72 -15.07 -7.05 -16.71
C ASP A 72 -15.80 -7.30 -15.38
N LYS A 73 -16.89 -8.08 -15.45
CA LYS A 73 -17.77 -8.36 -14.29
C LYS A 73 -17.07 -9.22 -13.24
N GLU A 74 -16.27 -10.18 -13.66
CA GLU A 74 -15.61 -11.13 -12.76
C GLU A 74 -14.56 -10.40 -11.91
N ILE A 75 -13.75 -9.55 -12.55
CA ILE A 75 -12.72 -8.77 -11.86
C ILE A 75 -13.34 -7.73 -10.93
N VAL A 76 -14.45 -7.11 -11.32
CA VAL A 76 -15.16 -6.20 -10.42
C VAL A 76 -15.71 -6.96 -9.22
N LYS A 77 -16.29 -8.15 -9.41
CA LYS A 77 -16.73 -9.00 -8.29
C LYS A 77 -15.57 -9.35 -7.37
N GLU A 78 -14.45 -9.81 -7.92
CA GLU A 78 -13.22 -10.14 -7.17
C GLU A 78 -12.65 -8.93 -6.41
N LEU A 79 -12.71 -7.73 -7.00
CA LEU A 79 -12.28 -6.49 -6.35
C LEU A 79 -13.06 -6.24 -5.05
N PHE A 80 -14.38 -6.42 -5.05
CA PHE A 80 -15.21 -6.18 -3.88
C PHE A 80 -15.21 -7.34 -2.88
N SER A 81 -15.12 -8.60 -3.35
CA SER A 81 -15.21 -9.79 -2.48
C SER A 81 -13.88 -10.18 -1.84
N ASP A 82 -12.75 -9.94 -2.51
CA ASP A 82 -11.42 -10.39 -2.07
C ASP A 82 -10.46 -9.23 -1.80
N ILE A 83 -10.32 -8.30 -2.77
CA ILE A 83 -9.28 -7.28 -2.70
C ILE A 83 -9.59 -6.21 -1.66
N VAL A 84 -10.81 -5.69 -1.63
CA VAL A 84 -11.22 -4.63 -0.68
C VAL A 84 -11.16 -5.11 0.78
N PRO A 85 -11.68 -6.28 1.14
CA PRO A 85 -11.55 -6.81 2.50
C PRO A 85 -10.10 -7.01 2.93
N LYS A 86 -9.24 -7.50 2.03
CA LYS A 86 -7.82 -7.75 2.33
C LYS A 86 -7.01 -6.46 2.53
N ILE A 87 -7.36 -5.39 1.84
CA ILE A 87 -6.76 -4.06 2.02
C ILE A 87 -7.17 -3.43 3.36
N GLY A 88 -8.36 -3.73 3.87
CA GLY A 88 -8.87 -3.23 5.15
C GLY A 88 -8.83 -1.70 5.26
N ASP A 89 -8.40 -1.18 6.40
CA ASP A 89 -8.42 0.26 6.72
C ASP A 89 -7.27 1.08 6.14
N ARG A 90 -6.40 0.48 5.33
CA ARG A 90 -5.28 1.20 4.73
C ARG A 90 -5.76 2.46 3.99
N PRO A 91 -5.26 3.67 4.33
CA PRO A 91 -5.76 4.93 3.74
C PRO A 91 -5.30 5.17 2.31
N GLY A 92 -4.27 4.44 1.82
CA GLY A 92 -3.71 4.58 0.48
C GLY A 92 -2.43 3.78 0.29
N GLY A 93 -1.82 3.88 -0.90
CA GLY A 93 -0.59 3.13 -1.21
C GLY A 93 -0.83 1.63 -1.37
N TYR A 94 -1.95 1.26 -1.97
CA TYR A 94 -2.35 -0.14 -2.18
C TYR A 94 -1.43 -0.89 -3.15
N THR A 95 -0.68 -0.15 -3.97
CA THR A 95 0.19 -0.72 -4.99
C THR A 95 1.63 -0.30 -4.81
N ARG A 96 2.56 -1.19 -5.16
CA ARG A 96 4.00 -0.96 -5.14
C ARG A 96 4.57 -1.14 -6.55
N VAL A 97 5.55 -0.30 -6.90
CA VAL A 97 6.31 -0.41 -8.16
C VAL A 97 7.75 -0.73 -7.83
N VAL A 98 8.22 -1.88 -8.28
CA VAL A 98 9.60 -2.37 -8.11
C VAL A 98 10.32 -2.28 -9.46
N LYS A 99 11.46 -1.61 -9.52
CA LYS A 99 12.28 -1.50 -10.73
C LYS A 99 13.04 -2.81 -10.96
N LEU A 100 13.11 -3.27 -12.22
CA LEU A 100 13.79 -4.52 -12.60
C LEU A 100 15.08 -4.29 -13.41
N GLY A 101 15.39 -3.07 -13.81
CA GLY A 101 16.46 -2.79 -14.78
C GLY A 101 15.90 -2.52 -16.18
N ASN A 102 16.74 -2.65 -17.18
CA ASN A 102 16.40 -2.35 -18.57
C ASN A 102 16.13 -3.62 -19.36
N ARG A 103 15.25 -3.50 -20.35
CA ARG A 103 14.95 -4.57 -21.32
C ARG A 103 16.10 -4.70 -22.33
N LEU A 104 16.47 -5.95 -22.61
CA LEU A 104 17.44 -6.23 -23.71
C LEU A 104 16.85 -5.77 -25.04
N GLY A 105 17.64 -5.16 -25.87
CA GLY A 105 17.28 -4.67 -27.20
C GLY A 105 17.01 -3.17 -27.26
N ASP A 106 16.04 -2.64 -26.51
CA ASP A 106 15.65 -1.22 -26.57
C ASP A 106 15.99 -0.43 -25.29
N ALA A 107 16.68 -1.05 -24.32
CA ALA A 107 17.04 -0.47 -23.03
C ALA A 107 15.88 0.20 -22.26
N ALA A 108 14.62 -0.14 -22.58
CA ALA A 108 13.46 0.42 -21.89
C ALA A 108 13.44 -0.01 -20.42
N PRO A 109 13.30 0.91 -19.46
CA PRO A 109 13.27 0.56 -18.04
C PRO A 109 12.00 -0.25 -17.73
N LEU A 110 12.18 -1.46 -17.17
CA LEU A 110 11.14 -2.36 -16.75
C LEU A 110 10.83 -2.19 -15.25
N ALA A 111 9.59 -2.50 -14.89
CA ALA A 111 9.15 -2.55 -13.51
C ALA A 111 8.05 -3.60 -13.33
N ILE A 112 7.95 -4.09 -12.09
CA ILE A 112 6.80 -4.83 -11.61
C ILE A 112 5.90 -3.85 -10.86
N ILE A 113 4.59 -3.92 -11.09
CA ILE A 113 3.59 -3.34 -10.23
C ILE A 113 2.83 -4.47 -9.56
N GLU A 114 2.64 -4.37 -8.26
CA GLU A 114 1.99 -5.39 -7.42
C GLU A 114 1.05 -4.77 -6.39
N LEU A 115 0.05 -5.53 -5.95
CA LEU A 115 -0.77 -5.20 -4.78
C LEU A 115 0.05 -5.56 -3.53
N VAL A 116 0.18 -4.60 -2.61
CA VAL A 116 1.06 -4.74 -1.42
C VAL A 116 0.61 -5.90 -0.53
N ASP A 117 -0.69 -6.04 -0.34
CA ASP A 117 -1.29 -7.00 0.58
C ASP A 117 -1.36 -8.45 0.03
N TYR A 118 -0.90 -8.67 -1.20
CA TYR A 118 -0.78 -9.97 -1.86
C TYR A 118 0.66 -10.47 -1.99
N ASN A 119 1.62 -9.79 -1.38
CA ASN A 119 3.02 -10.22 -1.38
C ASN A 119 3.38 -10.79 -0.01
N ASP A 120 3.14 -12.09 0.18
CA ASP A 120 3.25 -12.80 1.45
C ASP A 120 4.66 -12.71 2.07
N ILE A 121 5.71 -12.71 1.26
CA ILE A 121 7.09 -12.58 1.74
C ILE A 121 7.35 -11.22 2.39
N ILE A 122 6.81 -10.15 1.81
CA ILE A 122 7.03 -8.78 2.31
C ILE A 122 6.06 -8.49 3.46
N THR A 123 4.84 -9.04 3.42
CA THR A 123 3.88 -8.89 4.52
C THR A 123 4.36 -9.64 5.75
N ALA A 124 4.89 -10.85 5.64
CA ALA A 124 5.50 -11.59 6.74
C ALA A 124 6.63 -10.81 7.41
N LYS A 125 7.62 -10.33 6.64
CA LYS A 125 8.71 -9.49 7.16
C LYS A 125 8.25 -8.17 7.79
N ALA A 126 7.17 -7.59 7.28
CA ALA A 126 6.61 -6.36 7.83
C ALA A 126 5.85 -6.60 9.14
N THR A 127 5.22 -7.77 9.31
CA THR A 127 4.58 -8.17 10.58
C THR A 127 5.63 -8.48 11.64
N GLU A 128 6.64 -9.28 11.32
CA GLU A 128 7.78 -9.57 12.21
C GLU A 128 8.43 -8.29 12.74
N HIS A 129 8.76 -7.35 11.85
CA HIS A 129 9.36 -6.07 12.26
C HIS A 129 8.44 -5.16 13.08
N LYS A 130 7.11 -5.24 12.89
CA LYS A 130 6.15 -4.54 13.73
C LYS A 130 6.03 -5.17 15.12
N GLU A 131 6.08 -6.48 15.20
CA GLU A 131 6.04 -7.22 16.45
C GLU A 131 7.31 -6.99 17.26
N GLU A 132 8.49 -7.03 16.64
CA GLU A 132 9.75 -6.67 17.28
C GLU A 132 9.75 -5.24 17.83
N LYS A 133 9.23 -4.27 17.05
CA LYS A 133 9.12 -2.89 17.53
C LYS A 133 8.17 -2.75 18.71
N LYS A 134 7.02 -3.45 18.68
CA LYS A 134 6.07 -3.47 19.78
C LYS A 134 6.66 -4.10 21.03
N ALA A 135 7.40 -5.21 20.88
CA ALA A 135 8.08 -5.87 21.98
C ALA A 135 9.14 -4.97 22.63
N LYS A 136 9.97 -4.30 21.83
CA LYS A 136 10.98 -3.33 22.33
C LYS A 136 10.36 -2.14 23.05
N VAL A 137 9.24 -1.60 22.53
CA VAL A 137 8.51 -0.50 23.20
C VAL A 137 7.89 -0.96 24.52
N LYS A 138 7.37 -2.21 24.56
CA LYS A 138 6.81 -2.78 25.79
C LYS A 138 7.87 -2.99 26.85
N GLN A 139 9.02 -3.58 26.47
CA GLN A 139 10.16 -3.77 27.36
C GLN A 139 10.70 -2.44 27.89
N LYS A 140 10.77 -1.40 27.06
CA LYS A 140 11.22 -0.08 27.49
C LYS A 140 10.27 0.57 28.50
N LYS A 141 8.96 0.43 28.29
CA LYS A 141 7.96 0.92 29.25
C LYS A 141 8.00 0.17 30.58
N GLU A 142 8.15 -1.16 30.54
CA GLU A 142 8.29 -1.99 31.74
C GLU A 142 9.59 -1.68 32.52
N ALA A 143 10.66 -1.31 31.82
CA ALA A 143 11.91 -0.87 32.46
C ALA A 143 11.77 0.52 33.09
N GLU A 144 11.16 1.48 32.39
CA GLU A 144 10.87 2.82 32.93
C GLU A 144 9.91 2.78 34.12
N GLU A 145 8.93 1.88 34.11
CA GLU A 145 7.99 1.70 35.23
C GLU A 145 8.67 1.09 36.45
N LYS A 146 9.60 0.15 36.27
CA LYS A 146 10.40 -0.42 37.36
C LYS A 146 11.35 0.61 37.98
N GLU A 147 12.00 1.42 37.14
CA GLU A 147 12.90 2.48 37.58
C GLU A 147 12.16 3.54 38.43
N GLN A 148 10.94 3.91 38.03
CA GLN A 148 10.08 4.82 38.77
C GLN A 148 9.61 4.23 40.11
N ILE A 149 9.35 2.92 40.19
CA ILE A 149 8.96 2.23 41.41
C ILE A 149 10.17 2.15 42.38
N GLU A 150 11.38 1.88 41.87
CA GLU A 150 12.60 1.87 42.69
C GLU A 150 12.95 3.27 43.25
N GLU A 151 12.82 4.32 42.41
CA GLU A 151 13.02 5.70 42.89
C GLU A 151 11.99 6.11 43.93
N ALA A 152 10.72 5.72 43.75
CA ALA A 152 9.67 6.01 44.72
C ALA A 152 9.93 5.31 46.07
N ASN A 153 10.32 4.04 46.04
CA ASN A 153 10.68 3.28 47.26
C ASN A 153 11.91 3.87 47.98
N PHE A 154 12.90 4.35 47.22
CA PHE A 154 14.10 4.98 47.80
C PHE A 154 13.78 6.31 48.49
N VAL A 155 12.83 7.08 47.98
CA VAL A 155 12.36 8.33 48.58
C VAL A 155 11.55 8.07 49.86
N GLU A 156 10.73 7.00 49.90
CA GLU A 156 10.00 6.59 51.11
C GLU A 156 10.95 6.11 52.24
N GLU A 157 11.94 5.26 51.95
CA GLU A 157 12.93 4.82 52.94
C GLU A 157 13.79 5.97 53.50
N ALA A 158 14.06 6.98 52.68
CA ALA A 158 14.81 8.17 53.11
C ALA A 158 13.99 9.09 54.03
N SER A 159 12.66 9.06 53.97
CA SER A 159 11.75 9.86 54.79
C SER A 159 11.42 9.23 56.14
N GLU A 160 11.65 7.92 56.33
CA GLU A 160 11.36 7.20 57.57
C GLU A 160 12.53 7.12 58.59
N LYS A 161 13.69 7.75 58.34
CA LYS A 161 14.74 7.82 59.34
C LYS A 161 14.53 9.03 60.30
N PRO A 162 13.95 8.82 61.49
CA PRO A 162 13.84 9.89 62.47
C PRO A 162 15.23 10.20 63.03
N GLY A 163 15.61 11.48 62.97
CA GLY A 163 16.84 11.98 63.57
C GLY A 163 16.91 11.65 65.04
N LYS A 164 18.01 11.06 65.43
CA LYS A 164 18.49 11.04 66.83
C LYS A 164 19.49 12.16 67.05
#